data_0207c974aa30941daf1b5e99448b0fe7
#
_entry.id   0207c974aa30941daf1b5e99448b0fe7
#
_cell.length_a   1.000
_cell.length_b   1.000
_cell.length_c   1.000
_cell.angle_alpha   90.00
_cell.angle_beta   90.00
_cell.angle_gamma   90.00
#
_symmetry.space_group_name_H-M   'P 1'
#
loop_
_entity.id
_entity.type
_entity.pdbx_description
1 polymer ?
#
loop_
_entity_poly.entity_id
_entity_poly.type
_entity_poly.pdbx_seq_one_letter_code
_entity_poly.pdbx_strand_id
1 'polypeptide(L)'
;PASEDFCSNVLNPRVANEMITPYKAFFRKEIPASEAEAFRKNPQALVEWCKKEITINNELNSQRIPMSPMGVWKARVADEKSRNIFFVSMARSLGIPAWIDEVTGKIQYRTFNDNNLKNGKVYDVDFEAAQQTQAPTGTLVARYRPIPSLSDPKYYSHFTLSKFRNGTFQLLNYDEGDVDMGGGATWSNLLKNGARLDTGYYMMVTGTRMASGAVLANVTFFTIEEGKTTTVDLVMRESKDQVQVIGNFNSESTYLPIGTSEPQSILQTCGRGYYVVAVLGAGQEPTNHALRDIAALSGEFEKWGRKMVLLFPSEEQYKKFRPSEFPGLPSTITYGIDVDGAIQKQIAESMKLPNSTILPMFIIGDTFNRVVFVSQGYTIGLGEQLMKVIHGL
;
A
#
# COMPACT_ATOMS: atom_id res chain seq x y z
N PRO A 1 15.86 -23.48 21.05
CA PRO A 1 15.06 -22.30 20.68
C PRO A 1 13.76 -22.76 20.06
N ALA A 2 12.63 -22.15 20.47
CA ALA A 2 11.34 -22.43 19.86
C ALA A 2 11.41 -22.07 18.36
N SER A 3 10.76 -22.87 17.50
CA SER A 3 10.70 -22.56 16.07
C SER A 3 9.93 -21.25 15.87
N GLU A 4 10.23 -20.52 14.78
CA GLU A 4 9.52 -19.29 14.42
C GLU A 4 8.00 -19.53 14.33
N ASP A 5 7.59 -20.65 13.74
CA ASP A 5 6.20 -21.08 13.64
C ASP A 5 5.54 -21.26 15.04
N PHE A 6 6.25 -21.83 16.00
CA PHE A 6 5.74 -21.94 17.36
C PHE A 6 5.59 -20.58 18.05
N CYS A 7 6.57 -19.70 17.86
CA CYS A 7 6.49 -18.35 18.40
C CYS A 7 5.30 -17.58 17.83
N SER A 8 5.11 -17.62 16.51
CA SER A 8 4.08 -16.86 15.80
C SER A 8 2.68 -17.45 15.99
N ASN A 9 2.56 -18.77 15.97
CA ASN A 9 1.25 -19.44 15.85
C ASN A 9 0.76 -20.15 17.12
N VAL A 10 1.58 -20.16 18.18
CA VAL A 10 1.20 -20.68 19.50
C VAL A 10 1.43 -19.64 20.59
N LEU A 11 2.64 -19.08 20.68
CA LEU A 11 3.00 -18.15 21.76
C LEU A 11 2.43 -16.75 21.57
N ASN A 12 2.37 -16.26 20.37
CA ASN A 12 1.84 -14.92 20.07
C ASN A 12 0.40 -14.79 20.58
N PRO A 13 0.09 -13.84 21.48
CA PRO A 13 -1.28 -13.64 21.97
C PRO A 13 -2.20 -12.97 20.95
N ARG A 14 -1.68 -12.22 20.00
CA ARG A 14 -2.47 -11.52 18.98
C ARG A 14 -2.84 -12.47 17.84
N VAL A 15 -4.12 -12.50 17.51
CA VAL A 15 -4.65 -13.27 16.38
C VAL A 15 -4.91 -12.39 15.16
N ALA A 16 -5.62 -11.28 15.35
CA ALA A 16 -5.94 -10.30 14.31
C ALA A 16 -5.89 -8.88 14.89
N ASN A 17 -6.99 -8.16 14.88
CA ASN A 17 -7.08 -6.77 15.38
C ASN A 17 -7.93 -6.64 16.66
N GLU A 18 -8.10 -7.73 17.39
CA GLU A 18 -8.79 -7.75 18.68
C GLU A 18 -7.95 -7.08 19.78
N MET A 19 -8.64 -6.68 20.86
CA MET A 19 -7.96 -6.27 22.09
C MET A 19 -7.28 -7.48 22.74
N ILE A 20 -6.00 -7.35 23.07
CA ILE A 20 -5.26 -8.43 23.74
C ILE A 20 -5.76 -8.59 25.17
N THR A 21 -6.11 -9.81 25.52
CA THR A 21 -6.57 -10.21 26.87
C THR A 21 -5.81 -11.46 27.33
N PRO A 22 -5.78 -11.78 28.62
CA PRO A 22 -5.05 -12.96 29.15
C PRO A 22 -5.81 -14.29 28.92
N TYR A 23 -6.29 -14.51 27.71
CA TYR A 23 -7.15 -15.64 27.37
C TYR A 23 -6.48 -17.00 27.53
N LYS A 24 -5.17 -17.11 27.37
CA LYS A 24 -4.47 -18.40 27.50
C LYS A 24 -4.55 -18.96 28.91
N ALA A 25 -4.33 -18.12 29.91
CA ALA A 25 -4.49 -18.51 31.30
C ALA A 25 -5.93 -18.89 31.61
N PHE A 26 -6.87 -18.13 31.08
CA PHE A 26 -8.30 -18.38 31.21
C PHE A 26 -8.69 -19.75 30.64
N PHE A 27 -8.38 -20.04 29.39
CA PHE A 27 -8.76 -21.30 28.75
C PHE A 27 -8.08 -22.51 29.37
N ARG A 28 -6.82 -22.38 29.80
CA ARG A 28 -6.13 -23.47 30.50
C ARG A 28 -6.78 -23.84 31.83
N LYS A 29 -7.45 -22.87 32.47
CA LYS A 29 -8.20 -23.11 33.71
C LYS A 29 -9.61 -23.67 33.43
N GLU A 30 -10.30 -23.12 32.43
CA GLU A 30 -11.69 -23.45 32.12
C GLU A 30 -11.84 -24.80 31.41
N ILE A 31 -10.87 -25.19 30.56
CA ILE A 31 -10.95 -26.41 29.76
C ILE A 31 -10.39 -27.59 30.59
N PRO A 32 -11.19 -28.65 30.85
CA PRO A 32 -10.69 -29.84 31.53
C PRO A 32 -9.50 -30.48 30.80
N ALA A 33 -8.54 -31.01 31.54
CA ALA A 33 -7.33 -31.62 31.00
C ALA A 33 -7.60 -32.73 29.98
N SER A 34 -8.65 -33.52 30.21
CA SER A 34 -9.07 -34.58 29.27
C SER A 34 -9.60 -34.04 27.95
N GLU A 35 -10.37 -32.95 27.98
CA GLU A 35 -10.83 -32.27 26.75
C GLU A 35 -9.66 -31.59 26.01
N ALA A 36 -8.77 -30.93 26.75
CA ALA A 36 -7.58 -30.32 26.20
C ALA A 36 -6.71 -31.34 25.44
N GLU A 37 -6.53 -32.51 26.02
CA GLU A 37 -5.79 -33.60 25.39
C GLU A 37 -6.50 -34.15 24.14
N ALA A 38 -7.82 -34.30 24.20
CA ALA A 38 -8.62 -34.72 23.05
C ALA A 38 -8.51 -33.74 21.88
N PHE A 39 -8.60 -32.44 22.15
CA PHE A 39 -8.45 -31.40 21.12
C PHE A 39 -7.05 -31.35 20.53
N ARG A 40 -5.99 -31.55 21.33
CA ARG A 40 -4.62 -31.62 20.84
C ARG A 40 -4.41 -32.81 19.91
N LYS A 41 -4.97 -33.97 20.25
CA LYS A 41 -4.87 -35.19 19.43
C LYS A 41 -5.68 -35.08 18.15
N ASN A 42 -6.83 -34.41 18.22
CA ASN A 42 -7.73 -34.25 17.08
C ASN A 42 -8.29 -32.81 17.05
N PRO A 43 -7.60 -31.84 16.42
CA PRO A 43 -8.09 -30.47 16.32
C PRO A 43 -9.43 -30.32 15.58
N GLN A 44 -9.82 -31.29 14.76
CA GLN A 44 -11.16 -31.37 14.18
C GLN A 44 -12.26 -31.34 15.24
N ALA A 45 -12.03 -31.99 16.38
CA ALA A 45 -12.98 -31.99 17.49
C ALA A 45 -13.17 -30.58 18.08
N LEU A 46 -12.14 -29.73 18.04
CA LEU A 46 -12.27 -28.33 18.46
C LEU A 46 -13.10 -27.52 17.46
N VAL A 47 -12.95 -27.78 16.16
CA VAL A 47 -13.78 -27.14 15.12
C VAL A 47 -15.25 -27.49 15.33
N GLU A 48 -15.55 -28.75 15.55
CA GLU A 48 -16.91 -29.22 15.80
C GLU A 48 -17.49 -28.65 17.11
N TRP A 49 -16.68 -28.59 18.16
CA TRP A 49 -17.05 -27.95 19.41
C TRP A 49 -17.44 -26.46 19.19
N CYS A 50 -16.63 -25.70 18.46
CA CYS A 50 -16.95 -24.32 18.15
C CYS A 50 -18.22 -24.18 17.33
N LYS A 51 -18.43 -25.02 16.33
CA LYS A 51 -19.66 -25.05 15.54
C LYS A 51 -20.90 -25.28 16.39
N LYS A 52 -20.81 -26.21 17.33
CA LYS A 52 -21.93 -26.58 18.21
C LYS A 52 -22.22 -25.55 19.28
N GLU A 53 -21.17 -25.04 19.93
CA GLU A 53 -21.28 -24.24 21.15
C GLU A 53 -21.38 -22.73 20.91
N ILE A 54 -20.95 -22.24 19.74
CA ILE A 54 -20.97 -20.81 19.43
C ILE A 54 -22.02 -20.53 18.36
N THR A 55 -23.06 -19.79 18.74
CA THR A 55 -24.08 -19.33 17.79
C THR A 55 -23.59 -18.09 17.05
N ILE A 56 -23.70 -18.09 15.72
CA ILE A 56 -23.32 -16.94 14.89
C ILE A 56 -24.48 -15.97 14.75
N ASN A 57 -24.21 -14.71 15.10
CA ASN A 57 -25.13 -13.60 14.87
C ASN A 57 -24.33 -12.32 14.50
N ASN A 58 -24.23 -12.05 13.20
CA ASN A 58 -23.48 -10.90 12.69
C ASN A 58 -24.20 -9.56 12.94
N GLU A 59 -25.51 -9.57 13.13
CA GLU A 59 -26.31 -8.37 13.34
C GLU A 59 -26.10 -7.75 14.72
N LEU A 60 -25.78 -8.56 15.73
CA LEU A 60 -25.51 -8.08 17.09
C LEU A 60 -24.21 -7.28 17.21
N ASN A 61 -23.33 -7.34 16.22
CA ASN A 61 -22.07 -6.60 16.18
C ASN A 61 -22.03 -5.60 15.02
N SER A 62 -22.96 -4.66 15.02
CA SER A 62 -23.10 -3.65 13.96
C SER A 62 -21.85 -2.78 13.75
N GLN A 63 -21.07 -2.56 14.82
CA GLN A 63 -19.82 -1.78 14.76
C GLN A 63 -18.61 -2.63 14.34
N ARG A 64 -18.78 -3.93 14.19
CA ARG A 64 -17.71 -4.88 13.79
C ARG A 64 -16.46 -4.83 14.68
N ILE A 65 -16.63 -4.50 15.95
CA ILE A 65 -15.56 -4.52 16.95
C ILE A 65 -15.35 -5.98 17.38
N PRO A 66 -14.14 -6.54 17.26
CA PRO A 66 -13.92 -7.92 17.66
C PRO A 66 -14.17 -8.15 19.14
N MET A 67 -14.96 -9.17 19.46
CA MET A 67 -15.17 -9.60 20.83
C MET A 67 -13.89 -10.27 21.36
N SER A 68 -13.64 -10.13 22.67
CA SER A 68 -12.55 -10.86 23.30
C SER A 68 -12.83 -12.38 23.29
N PRO A 69 -11.80 -13.23 23.21
CA PRO A 69 -12.00 -14.69 23.29
C PRO A 69 -12.74 -15.14 24.54
N MET A 70 -12.45 -14.54 25.68
CA MET A 70 -13.15 -14.82 26.94
C MET A 70 -14.61 -14.36 26.89
N GLY A 71 -14.89 -13.25 26.21
CA GLY A 71 -16.26 -12.77 25.99
C GLY A 71 -17.08 -13.75 25.14
N VAL A 72 -16.51 -14.28 24.08
CA VAL A 72 -17.15 -15.31 23.24
C VAL A 72 -17.44 -16.59 24.04
N TRP A 73 -16.48 -17.05 24.83
CA TRP A 73 -16.65 -18.20 25.71
C TRP A 73 -17.85 -18.03 26.66
N LYS A 74 -17.96 -16.86 27.26
CA LYS A 74 -19.05 -16.57 28.23
C LYS A 74 -20.41 -16.38 27.55
N ALA A 75 -20.44 -15.69 26.44
CA ALA A 75 -21.69 -15.34 25.73
C ALA A 75 -22.22 -16.49 24.88
N ARG A 76 -21.35 -17.32 24.31
CA ARG A 76 -21.69 -18.40 23.36
C ARG A 76 -22.42 -17.89 22.10
N VAL A 77 -22.38 -16.59 21.87
CA VAL A 77 -22.89 -15.91 20.68
C VAL A 77 -21.81 -14.95 20.21
N ALA A 78 -21.51 -14.94 18.93
CA ALA A 78 -20.51 -14.06 18.33
C ALA A 78 -20.82 -13.77 16.87
N ASP A 79 -20.27 -12.69 16.34
CA ASP A 79 -20.13 -12.52 14.90
C ASP A 79 -19.08 -13.51 14.37
N GLU A 80 -19.10 -13.72 13.07
CA GLU A 80 -18.21 -14.69 12.40
C GLU A 80 -16.72 -14.38 12.66
N LYS A 81 -16.31 -13.11 12.56
CA LYS A 81 -14.94 -12.71 12.83
C LYS A 81 -14.50 -12.98 14.25
N SER A 82 -15.35 -12.67 15.22
CA SER A 82 -15.07 -12.92 16.65
C SER A 82 -15.00 -14.40 16.96
N ARG A 83 -15.84 -15.25 16.34
CA ARG A 83 -15.72 -16.71 16.43
C ARG A 83 -14.39 -17.20 15.87
N ASN A 84 -13.97 -16.67 14.75
CA ASN A 84 -12.72 -17.06 14.10
C ASN A 84 -11.51 -16.76 14.99
N ILE A 85 -11.48 -15.56 15.57
CA ILE A 85 -10.45 -15.17 16.55
C ILE A 85 -10.51 -16.07 17.80
N PHE A 86 -11.69 -16.36 18.29
CA PHE A 86 -11.91 -17.24 19.41
C PHE A 86 -11.35 -18.65 19.16
N PHE A 87 -11.64 -19.26 18.00
CA PHE A 87 -11.11 -20.56 17.65
C PHE A 87 -9.57 -20.58 17.70
N VAL A 88 -8.92 -19.61 17.05
CA VAL A 88 -7.47 -19.53 17.04
C VAL A 88 -6.90 -19.31 18.44
N SER A 89 -7.53 -18.47 19.24
CA SER A 89 -7.11 -18.18 20.62
C SER A 89 -7.21 -19.43 21.49
N MET A 90 -8.30 -20.18 21.37
CA MET A 90 -8.49 -21.42 22.09
C MET A 90 -7.48 -22.49 21.67
N ALA A 91 -7.27 -22.67 20.35
CA ALA A 91 -6.26 -23.59 19.81
C ALA A 91 -4.86 -23.27 20.34
N ARG A 92 -4.43 -22.01 20.28
CA ARG A 92 -3.14 -21.57 20.80
C ARG A 92 -2.98 -21.80 22.30
N SER A 93 -4.06 -21.61 23.05
CA SER A 93 -4.08 -21.87 24.51
C SER A 93 -3.82 -23.33 24.85
N LEU A 94 -4.22 -24.23 23.95
CA LEU A 94 -4.02 -25.67 24.05
C LEU A 94 -2.70 -26.14 23.41
N GLY A 95 -1.89 -25.23 22.87
CA GLY A 95 -0.65 -25.56 22.20
C GLY A 95 -0.80 -26.03 20.76
N ILE A 96 -1.95 -25.86 20.15
CA ILE A 96 -2.22 -26.17 18.74
C ILE A 96 -1.85 -24.93 17.90
N PRO A 97 -0.88 -25.03 16.98
CA PRO A 97 -0.55 -23.92 16.08
C PRO A 97 -1.74 -23.58 15.19
N ALA A 98 -2.22 -22.34 15.30
CA ALA A 98 -3.34 -21.85 14.52
C ALA A 98 -3.17 -20.36 14.21
N TRP A 99 -3.75 -19.93 13.08
CA TRP A 99 -3.67 -18.54 12.62
C TRP A 99 -4.84 -18.23 11.69
N ILE A 100 -5.04 -16.95 11.46
CA ILE A 100 -5.86 -16.44 10.36
C ILE A 100 -4.90 -16.01 9.27
N ASP A 101 -5.03 -16.59 8.07
CA ASP A 101 -4.23 -16.21 6.93
C ASP A 101 -4.58 -14.78 6.49
N GLU A 102 -3.60 -13.90 6.47
CA GLU A 102 -3.81 -12.48 6.20
C GLU A 102 -4.31 -12.23 4.76
N VAL A 103 -3.85 -13.04 3.80
CA VAL A 103 -4.21 -12.91 2.38
C VAL A 103 -5.64 -13.33 2.13
N THR A 104 -6.02 -14.51 2.59
CA THR A 104 -7.32 -15.14 2.28
C THR A 104 -8.38 -14.95 3.35
N GLY A 105 -7.97 -14.59 4.58
CA GLY A 105 -8.84 -14.54 5.74
C GLY A 105 -9.25 -15.94 6.27
N LYS A 106 -8.68 -17.02 5.68
CA LYS A 106 -8.97 -18.38 6.15
C LYS A 106 -8.36 -18.62 7.51
N ILE A 107 -9.04 -19.44 8.30
CA ILE A 107 -8.49 -19.98 9.53
C ILE A 107 -7.72 -21.24 9.18
N GLN A 108 -6.51 -21.37 9.72
CA GLN A 108 -5.69 -22.55 9.51
C GLN A 108 -5.14 -23.05 10.85
N TYR A 109 -4.93 -24.36 10.94
CA TYR A 109 -4.19 -24.98 12.03
C TYR A 109 -3.23 -26.04 11.50
N ARG A 110 -2.23 -26.35 12.30
CA ARG A 110 -1.24 -27.39 11.98
C ARG A 110 -1.33 -28.53 12.99
N THR A 111 -1.36 -29.76 12.49
CA THR A 111 -1.22 -30.94 13.34
C THR A 111 0.24 -31.27 13.58
N PHE A 112 0.52 -31.93 14.70
CA PHE A 112 1.85 -32.48 15.00
C PHE A 112 1.91 -33.93 14.57
N ASN A 113 3.02 -34.32 13.92
CA ASN A 113 3.39 -35.72 13.83
C ASN A 113 4.35 -36.03 14.98
N ASP A 114 4.23 -37.22 15.56
CA ASP A 114 4.84 -37.66 16.81
C ASP A 114 6.35 -37.42 16.97
N ASN A 115 7.07 -36.99 15.92
CA ASN A 115 8.51 -36.80 15.95
C ASN A 115 9.03 -35.51 15.29
N ASN A 116 8.18 -34.59 14.78
CA ASN A 116 8.73 -33.38 14.14
C ASN A 116 7.72 -32.21 14.04
N LEU A 117 7.96 -31.15 14.80
CA LEU A 117 7.23 -29.89 14.77
C LEU A 117 7.24 -29.20 13.37
N LYS A 118 8.19 -29.55 12.52
CA LYS A 118 8.37 -28.92 11.20
C LYS A 118 7.51 -29.50 10.08
N ASN A 119 6.98 -30.72 10.25
CA ASN A 119 6.31 -31.46 9.18
C ASN A 119 4.82 -31.75 9.45
N GLY A 120 4.19 -31.01 10.33
CA GLY A 120 2.75 -31.13 10.56
C GLY A 120 1.94 -30.70 9.34
N LYS A 121 0.85 -31.40 9.06
CA LYS A 121 -0.05 -31.05 7.97
C LYS A 121 -0.89 -29.84 8.35
N VAL A 122 -1.03 -28.89 7.41
CA VAL A 122 -1.88 -27.71 7.53
C VAL A 122 -3.29 -28.04 7.04
N TYR A 123 -4.29 -27.57 7.78
CA TYR A 123 -5.70 -27.72 7.44
C TYR A 123 -6.36 -26.35 7.38
N ASP A 124 -7.24 -26.16 6.40
CA ASP A 124 -8.13 -25.02 6.32
C ASP A 124 -9.39 -25.34 7.16
N VAL A 125 -9.76 -24.43 8.05
CA VAL A 125 -10.94 -24.60 8.88
C VAL A 125 -12.19 -24.15 8.13
N ASP A 126 -13.15 -25.05 8.00
CA ASP A 126 -14.48 -24.77 7.49
C ASP A 126 -15.50 -25.34 8.50
N PHE A 127 -16.19 -24.45 9.21
CA PHE A 127 -17.16 -24.86 10.23
C PHE A 127 -18.39 -25.56 9.65
N GLU A 128 -18.60 -25.48 8.34
CA GLU A 128 -19.71 -26.18 7.68
C GLU A 128 -19.30 -27.55 7.13
N ALA A 129 -18.02 -27.81 6.96
CA ALA A 129 -17.53 -29.10 6.46
C ALA A 129 -17.52 -30.19 7.55
N ALA A 130 -17.78 -31.43 7.13
CA ALA A 130 -17.70 -32.58 8.02
C ALA A 130 -16.24 -32.95 8.38
N GLN A 131 -15.30 -32.66 7.49
CA GLN A 131 -13.86 -32.83 7.74
C GLN A 131 -13.07 -31.65 7.20
N GLN A 132 -12.00 -31.32 7.88
CA GLN A 132 -11.11 -30.25 7.44
C GLN A 132 -10.09 -30.79 6.45
N THR A 133 -9.85 -30.02 5.37
CA THR A 133 -8.88 -30.36 4.32
C THR A 133 -8.03 -29.13 4.02
N GLN A 134 -6.95 -29.33 3.28
CA GLN A 134 -6.22 -28.23 2.65
C GLN A 134 -6.82 -28.01 1.27
N ALA A 135 -7.15 -26.77 0.93
CA ALA A 135 -7.65 -26.44 -0.39
C ALA A 135 -6.59 -26.74 -1.47
N PRO A 136 -6.98 -27.28 -2.63
CA PRO A 136 -6.07 -27.44 -3.75
C PRO A 136 -5.61 -26.06 -4.26
N THR A 137 -4.41 -26.01 -4.79
CA THR A 137 -3.78 -24.77 -5.26
C THR A 137 -3.24 -24.89 -6.68
N GLY A 138 -3.17 -23.77 -7.35
CA GLY A 138 -2.46 -23.57 -8.61
C GLY A 138 -1.59 -22.32 -8.54
N THR A 139 -0.98 -21.95 -9.65
CA THR A 139 -0.06 -20.81 -9.74
C THR A 139 -0.62 -19.76 -10.69
N LEU A 140 -0.61 -18.50 -10.26
CA LEU A 140 -0.90 -17.34 -11.10
C LEU A 140 0.40 -16.63 -11.46
N VAL A 141 0.62 -16.43 -12.76
CA VAL A 141 1.66 -15.55 -13.30
C VAL A 141 0.99 -14.40 -14.02
N ALA A 142 1.34 -13.17 -13.69
CA ALA A 142 0.90 -12.00 -14.43
C ALA A 142 2.04 -11.42 -15.25
N ARG A 143 1.81 -11.24 -16.55
CA ARG A 143 2.72 -10.54 -17.45
C ARG A 143 2.37 -9.06 -17.43
N TYR A 144 3.38 -8.23 -17.33
CA TYR A 144 3.22 -6.79 -17.37
C TYR A 144 4.20 -6.15 -18.34
N ARG A 145 3.70 -5.30 -19.20
CA ARG A 145 4.51 -4.40 -20.05
C ARG A 145 4.55 -3.04 -19.36
N PRO A 146 5.71 -2.63 -18.80
CA PRO A 146 5.81 -1.36 -18.12
C PRO A 146 5.40 -0.17 -18.99
N ILE A 147 4.62 0.73 -18.42
CA ILE A 147 4.34 2.04 -18.99
C ILE A 147 5.34 3.06 -18.41
N PRO A 148 5.64 4.19 -19.12
CA PRO A 148 6.66 5.14 -18.68
C PRO A 148 6.47 5.67 -17.26
N SER A 149 5.22 5.88 -16.84
CA SER A 149 4.86 6.41 -15.53
C SER A 149 4.82 5.37 -14.42
N LEU A 150 4.90 4.06 -14.74
CA LEU A 150 4.73 2.99 -13.78
C LEU A 150 5.53 1.76 -14.18
N SER A 151 6.69 1.58 -13.57
CA SER A 151 7.60 0.44 -13.85
C SER A 151 7.17 -0.84 -13.13
N ASP A 152 6.61 -0.73 -11.93
CA ASP A 152 6.23 -1.87 -11.09
C ASP A 152 4.94 -1.56 -10.32
N PRO A 153 3.78 -2.02 -10.81
CA PRO A 153 2.50 -1.79 -10.17
C PRO A 153 2.45 -2.34 -8.75
N LYS A 154 1.83 -1.59 -7.83
CA LYS A 154 1.64 -1.99 -6.45
C LYS A 154 0.23 -2.49 -6.20
N TYR A 155 0.12 -3.51 -5.37
CA TYR A 155 -1.16 -4.01 -4.88
C TYR A 155 -1.91 -2.89 -4.13
N TYR A 156 -3.21 -2.91 -4.17
CA TYR A 156 -4.15 -1.87 -3.74
C TYR A 156 -4.07 -0.56 -4.54
N SER A 157 -2.87 -0.04 -4.79
CA SER A 157 -2.71 1.25 -5.49
C SER A 157 -2.99 1.17 -6.98
N HIS A 158 -2.57 0.08 -7.62
CA HIS A 158 -2.64 -0.07 -9.08
C HIS A 158 -3.39 -1.32 -9.53
N PHE A 159 -3.41 -2.37 -8.72
CA PHE A 159 -4.17 -3.58 -9.02
C PHE A 159 -4.64 -4.28 -7.75
N THR A 160 -5.68 -5.10 -7.91
CA THR A 160 -6.21 -5.98 -6.87
C THR A 160 -6.58 -7.34 -7.45
N LEU A 161 -6.59 -8.34 -6.59
CA LEU A 161 -7.06 -9.68 -6.89
C LEU A 161 -8.25 -10.00 -5.97
N SER A 162 -9.30 -10.57 -6.53
CA SER A 162 -10.46 -11.03 -5.77
C SER A 162 -10.83 -12.44 -6.19
N LYS A 163 -11.20 -13.26 -5.22
CA LYS A 163 -11.72 -14.62 -5.46
C LYS A 163 -13.23 -14.64 -5.37
N PHE A 164 -13.89 -15.31 -6.30
CA PHE A 164 -15.33 -15.54 -6.24
C PHE A 164 -15.67 -16.57 -5.18
N ARG A 165 -16.47 -16.17 -4.20
CA ARG A 165 -16.96 -17.03 -3.11
C ARG A 165 -18.36 -16.60 -2.70
N ASN A 166 -19.26 -17.56 -2.49
CA ASN A 166 -20.61 -17.31 -1.99
C ASN A 166 -21.37 -16.20 -2.74
N GLY A 167 -21.27 -16.21 -4.07
CA GLY A 167 -21.97 -15.25 -4.93
C GLY A 167 -21.31 -13.88 -5.08
N THR A 168 -20.17 -13.62 -4.46
CA THR A 168 -19.46 -12.34 -4.53
C THR A 168 -17.97 -12.51 -4.75
N PHE A 169 -17.31 -11.46 -5.26
CA PHE A 169 -15.85 -11.38 -5.29
C PHE A 169 -15.33 -10.84 -3.96
N GLN A 170 -14.47 -11.62 -3.32
CA GLN A 170 -13.83 -11.26 -2.06
C GLN A 170 -12.38 -10.90 -2.32
N LEU A 171 -12.00 -9.69 -1.90
CA LEU A 171 -10.64 -9.17 -2.08
C LEU A 171 -9.63 -10.03 -1.32
N LEU A 172 -8.52 -10.38 -1.99
CA LEU A 172 -7.34 -10.91 -1.32
C LEU A 172 -6.57 -9.76 -0.68
N ASN A 173 -6.15 -9.95 0.56
CA ASN A 173 -5.41 -8.95 1.33
C ASN A 173 -3.93 -9.29 1.32
N TYR A 174 -3.14 -8.52 0.57
CA TYR A 174 -1.69 -8.55 0.65
C TYR A 174 -1.21 -7.38 1.50
N ASP A 175 -0.16 -7.61 2.27
CA ASP A 175 0.42 -6.56 3.09
C ASP A 175 0.92 -5.41 2.19
N GLU A 176 0.53 -4.18 2.52
CA GLU A 176 1.03 -2.99 1.85
C GLU A 176 2.51 -2.75 2.15
N GLY A 177 3.04 -3.42 3.18
CA GLY A 177 4.37 -3.17 3.71
C GLY A 177 4.46 -1.81 4.39
N ASP A 178 5.62 -1.52 4.93
CA ASP A 178 5.88 -0.20 5.51
C ASP A 178 5.96 0.82 4.37
N VAL A 179 4.95 1.68 4.25
CA VAL A 179 4.83 2.66 3.16
C VAL A 179 6.06 3.56 3.09
N ASP A 180 6.67 3.85 4.25
CA ASP A 180 7.86 4.69 4.36
C ASP A 180 9.14 4.02 3.85
N MET A 181 9.18 2.70 3.77
CA MET A 181 10.35 1.94 3.31
C MET A 181 10.26 1.49 1.84
N GLY A 182 9.21 1.88 1.13
CA GLY A 182 9.01 1.48 -0.27
C GLY A 182 8.71 0.00 -0.44
N GLY A 183 8.49 -0.73 0.66
CA GLY A 183 8.00 -2.09 0.69
C GLY A 183 6.53 -2.17 0.35
N GLY A 184 6.06 -3.32 -0.01
CA GLY A 184 4.69 -3.60 -0.38
C GLY A 184 4.63 -4.64 -1.46
N ALA A 185 3.49 -5.30 -1.60
CA ALA A 185 3.29 -6.30 -2.64
C ALA A 185 3.26 -5.61 -4.01
N THR A 186 4.37 -5.68 -4.73
CA THR A 186 4.48 -5.21 -6.11
C THR A 186 4.23 -6.35 -7.08
N TRP A 187 3.90 -6.01 -8.32
CA TRP A 187 3.78 -7.02 -9.38
C TRP A 187 5.05 -7.88 -9.48
N SER A 188 6.24 -7.26 -9.45
CA SER A 188 7.50 -7.99 -9.58
C SER A 188 7.74 -8.98 -8.44
N ASN A 189 7.34 -8.65 -7.22
CA ASN A 189 7.50 -9.51 -6.06
C ASN A 189 6.39 -10.55 -5.94
N LEU A 190 5.15 -10.20 -6.33
CA LEU A 190 3.98 -11.04 -6.09
C LEU A 190 3.65 -11.96 -7.26
N LEU A 191 3.62 -11.44 -8.49
CA LEU A 191 2.99 -12.12 -9.62
C LEU A 191 3.94 -12.42 -10.79
N LYS A 192 5.08 -11.78 -10.88
CA LYS A 192 6.01 -11.95 -12.00
C LYS A 192 6.54 -13.39 -12.12
N ASN A 193 6.90 -13.99 -10.99
CA ASN A 193 7.49 -15.33 -10.92
C ASN A 193 6.50 -16.40 -10.47
N GLY A 194 5.25 -16.03 -10.28
CA GLY A 194 4.18 -16.92 -9.87
C GLY A 194 3.80 -16.78 -8.40
N ALA A 195 2.50 -16.65 -8.16
CA ALA A 195 1.89 -16.67 -6.84
C ALA A 195 1.04 -17.93 -6.70
N ARG A 196 1.17 -18.60 -5.56
CA ARG A 196 0.33 -19.75 -5.23
C ARG A 196 -1.02 -19.26 -4.72
N LEU A 197 -2.09 -19.70 -5.37
CA LEU A 197 -3.47 -19.37 -5.03
C LEU A 197 -4.32 -20.63 -4.90
N ASP A 198 -5.37 -20.55 -4.08
CA ASP A 198 -6.39 -21.59 -4.05
C ASP A 198 -7.08 -21.71 -5.42
N THR A 199 -7.48 -22.92 -5.79
CA THR A 199 -8.27 -23.13 -7.01
C THR A 199 -9.59 -22.36 -6.95
N GLY A 200 -10.04 -21.85 -8.07
CA GLY A 200 -11.30 -21.13 -8.17
C GLY A 200 -11.31 -20.05 -9.24
N TYR A 201 -12.36 -19.26 -9.23
CA TYR A 201 -12.59 -18.18 -10.16
C TYR A 201 -12.19 -16.83 -9.54
N TYR A 202 -11.43 -16.04 -10.30
CA TYR A 202 -10.80 -14.82 -9.83
C TYR A 202 -11.08 -13.64 -10.75
N MET A 203 -10.95 -12.46 -10.18
CA MET A 203 -10.98 -11.18 -10.88
C MET A 203 -9.74 -10.37 -10.53
N MET A 204 -9.05 -9.89 -11.56
CA MET A 204 -8.00 -8.88 -11.43
C MET A 204 -8.55 -7.55 -11.91
N VAL A 205 -8.45 -6.52 -11.09
CA VAL A 205 -8.77 -5.14 -11.46
C VAL A 205 -7.50 -4.32 -11.43
N THR A 206 -7.25 -3.58 -12.51
CA THR A 206 -6.17 -2.58 -12.56
C THR A 206 -6.75 -1.19 -12.65
N GLY A 207 -6.02 -0.20 -12.19
CA GLY A 207 -6.47 1.19 -12.25
C GLY A 207 -5.33 2.18 -12.35
N THR A 208 -5.46 3.13 -13.28
CA THR A 208 -4.57 4.29 -13.42
C THR A 208 -5.38 5.55 -13.12
N ARG A 209 -4.96 6.28 -12.10
CA ARG A 209 -5.65 7.51 -11.68
C ARG A 209 -5.21 8.68 -12.53
N MET A 210 -6.19 9.42 -13.05
CA MET A 210 -5.99 10.66 -13.78
C MET A 210 -6.06 11.88 -12.85
N ALA A 211 -5.49 13.00 -13.30
CA ALA A 211 -5.55 14.26 -12.55
C ALA A 211 -6.98 14.75 -12.31
N SER A 212 -7.89 14.46 -13.24
CA SER A 212 -9.32 14.74 -13.11
C SER A 212 -10.04 13.97 -12.00
N GLY A 213 -9.37 12.97 -11.38
CA GLY A 213 -9.97 12.04 -10.44
C GLY A 213 -10.55 10.78 -11.07
N ALA A 214 -10.69 10.73 -12.40
CA ALA A 214 -11.11 9.52 -13.09
C ALA A 214 -10.09 8.40 -12.94
N VAL A 215 -10.54 7.15 -13.04
CA VAL A 215 -9.69 5.97 -13.04
C VAL A 215 -9.88 5.21 -14.34
N LEU A 216 -8.79 4.97 -15.05
CA LEU A 216 -8.78 4.08 -16.22
C LEU A 216 -8.62 2.65 -15.73
N ALA A 217 -9.71 1.93 -15.63
CA ALA A 217 -9.76 0.58 -15.13
C ALA A 217 -9.70 -0.48 -16.24
N ASN A 218 -9.11 -1.61 -15.93
CA ASN A 218 -9.20 -2.83 -16.71
C ASN A 218 -9.56 -4.00 -15.79
N VAL A 219 -10.46 -4.86 -16.23
CA VAL A 219 -10.93 -6.01 -15.47
C VAL A 219 -10.65 -7.28 -16.25
N THR A 220 -10.01 -8.25 -15.60
CA THR A 220 -9.69 -9.55 -16.18
C THR A 220 -10.19 -10.66 -15.26
N PHE A 221 -10.93 -11.60 -15.82
CA PHE A 221 -11.40 -12.78 -15.12
C PHE A 221 -10.57 -14.01 -15.55
N PHE A 222 -10.30 -14.90 -14.61
CA PHE A 222 -9.53 -16.10 -14.88
C PHE A 222 -9.82 -17.20 -13.84
N THR A 223 -9.44 -18.43 -14.17
CA THR A 223 -9.58 -19.58 -13.28
C THR A 223 -8.22 -20.11 -12.90
N ILE A 224 -8.04 -20.42 -11.62
CA ILE A 224 -6.89 -21.17 -11.11
C ILE A 224 -7.29 -22.63 -10.96
N GLU A 225 -6.56 -23.51 -11.62
CA GLU A 225 -6.75 -24.96 -11.59
C GLU A 225 -5.63 -25.64 -10.81
N GLU A 226 -5.97 -26.74 -10.15
CA GLU A 226 -5.02 -27.49 -9.33
C GLU A 226 -3.77 -27.92 -10.12
N GLY A 227 -2.61 -27.62 -9.56
CA GLY A 227 -1.31 -27.99 -10.11
C GLY A 227 -0.93 -27.31 -11.44
N LYS A 228 -1.78 -26.41 -11.95
CA LYS A 228 -1.53 -25.69 -13.21
C LYS A 228 -1.07 -24.27 -12.98
N THR A 229 -0.38 -23.73 -14.00
CA THR A 229 -0.02 -22.30 -14.06
C THR A 229 -0.97 -21.59 -14.99
N THR A 230 -1.66 -20.56 -14.46
CA THR A 230 -2.49 -19.65 -15.25
C THR A 230 -1.72 -18.36 -15.46
N THR A 231 -1.59 -17.95 -16.72
CA THR A 231 -0.92 -16.70 -17.09
C THR A 231 -1.95 -15.68 -17.54
N VAL A 232 -1.92 -14.48 -16.97
CA VAL A 232 -2.80 -13.35 -17.33
C VAL A 232 -1.97 -12.13 -17.66
N ASP A 233 -2.54 -11.19 -18.40
CA ASP A 233 -1.92 -9.90 -18.67
C ASP A 233 -2.41 -8.88 -17.64
N LEU A 234 -1.46 -8.25 -16.93
CA LEU A 234 -1.73 -7.09 -16.08
C LEU A 234 -1.65 -5.85 -16.97
N VAL A 235 -2.80 -5.29 -17.34
CA VAL A 235 -2.90 -4.18 -18.27
C VAL A 235 -3.13 -2.88 -17.51
N MET A 236 -2.18 -1.96 -17.60
CA MET A 236 -2.35 -0.58 -17.13
C MET A 236 -2.72 0.30 -18.31
N ARG A 237 -3.94 0.85 -18.29
CA ARG A 237 -4.43 1.72 -19.36
C ARG A 237 -3.80 3.11 -19.26
N GLU A 238 -3.46 3.68 -20.39
CA GLU A 238 -2.95 5.04 -20.52
C GLU A 238 -3.94 5.90 -21.34
N SER A 239 -3.95 7.20 -21.06
CA SER A 239 -4.61 8.17 -21.90
C SER A 239 -3.59 9.21 -22.36
N LYS A 240 -3.58 9.50 -23.67
CA LYS A 240 -2.73 10.56 -24.23
C LYS A 240 -3.29 11.96 -23.98
N ASP A 241 -4.57 12.03 -23.72
CA ASP A 241 -5.32 13.30 -23.63
C ASP A 241 -5.60 13.71 -22.18
N GLN A 242 -5.25 12.88 -21.20
CA GLN A 242 -5.47 13.16 -19.78
C GLN A 242 -4.18 13.05 -18.98
N VAL A 243 -4.01 13.98 -18.05
CA VAL A 243 -2.86 14.00 -17.15
C VAL A 243 -3.02 12.93 -16.06
N GLN A 244 -1.97 12.15 -15.87
CA GLN A 244 -1.94 11.07 -14.88
C GLN A 244 -1.35 11.53 -13.56
N VAL A 245 -1.82 10.97 -12.45
CA VAL A 245 -1.15 11.06 -11.16
C VAL A 245 0.00 10.04 -11.14
N ILE A 246 1.23 10.52 -10.99
CA ILE A 246 2.45 9.71 -11.09
C ILE A 246 3.16 9.52 -9.75
N GLY A 247 2.71 10.17 -8.70
CA GLY A 247 3.31 10.07 -7.38
C GLY A 247 2.64 10.96 -6.36
N ASN A 248 3.30 11.15 -5.24
CA ASN A 248 2.83 12.02 -4.17
C ASN A 248 3.92 12.97 -3.68
N PHE A 249 3.50 14.07 -3.10
CA PHE A 249 4.34 15.06 -2.42
C PHE A 249 3.51 15.72 -1.32
N ASN A 250 4.04 15.77 -0.10
CA ASN A 250 3.34 16.39 1.01
C ASN A 250 3.34 17.91 0.86
N SER A 251 2.18 18.49 0.55
CA SER A 251 2.00 19.93 0.37
C SER A 251 2.17 20.74 1.67
N GLU A 252 2.16 20.09 2.82
CA GLU A 252 2.46 20.72 4.13
C GLU A 252 3.97 20.81 4.40
N SER A 253 4.82 20.27 3.52
CA SER A 253 6.27 20.43 3.61
C SER A 253 6.66 21.89 3.63
N THR A 254 7.62 22.24 4.51
CA THR A 254 8.01 23.61 4.76
C THR A 254 9.32 23.99 4.07
N TYR A 255 9.44 25.24 3.76
CA TYR A 255 10.64 25.87 3.23
C TYR A 255 10.81 27.25 3.90
N LEU A 256 11.98 27.85 3.76
CA LEU A 256 12.25 29.19 4.27
C LEU A 256 12.16 30.21 3.11
N PRO A 257 11.12 31.05 3.04
CA PRO A 257 11.06 32.11 2.03
C PRO A 257 12.23 33.07 2.16
N ILE A 258 12.72 33.57 1.02
CA ILE A 258 13.81 34.56 1.02
C ILE A 258 13.40 35.82 1.76
N GLY A 259 14.30 36.32 2.62
CA GLY A 259 14.08 37.54 3.39
C GLY A 259 13.25 37.34 4.64
N THR A 260 12.93 36.11 5.01
CA THR A 260 12.20 35.76 6.25
C THR A 260 12.99 34.78 7.10
N SER A 261 12.66 34.74 8.40
CA SER A 261 13.13 33.73 9.34
C SER A 261 12.05 32.70 9.68
N GLU A 262 10.84 32.88 9.16
CA GLU A 262 9.67 32.06 9.47
C GLU A 262 9.45 31.05 8.33
N PRO A 263 9.50 29.73 8.61
CA PRO A 263 9.14 28.69 7.66
C PRO A 263 7.70 28.82 7.20
N GLN A 264 7.45 28.52 5.93
CA GLN A 264 6.12 28.41 5.36
C GLN A 264 5.95 27.06 4.68
N SER A 265 4.74 26.49 4.72
CA SER A 265 4.45 25.31 3.91
C SER A 265 4.16 25.70 2.45
N ILE A 266 4.35 24.73 1.56
CA ILE A 266 3.94 24.87 0.16
C ILE A 266 2.45 25.21 0.08
N LEU A 267 1.63 24.54 0.88
CA LEU A 267 0.19 24.80 0.96
C LEU A 267 -0.14 26.24 1.36
N GLN A 268 0.55 26.80 2.34
CA GLN A 268 0.35 28.20 2.76
C GLN A 268 0.68 29.18 1.66
N THR A 269 1.77 28.94 0.92
CA THR A 269 2.20 29.81 -0.18
C THR A 269 1.30 29.69 -1.40
N CYS A 270 0.93 28.47 -1.78
CA CYS A 270 0.25 28.22 -3.07
C CYS A 270 -1.27 28.24 -2.96
N GLY A 271 -1.84 28.05 -1.78
CA GLY A 271 -3.28 27.89 -1.60
C GLY A 271 -3.77 26.57 -2.23
N ARG A 272 -5.09 26.42 -2.35
CA ARG A 272 -5.70 25.24 -2.92
C ARG A 272 -5.48 25.15 -4.43
N GLY A 273 -5.24 23.95 -4.93
CA GLY A 273 -5.05 23.64 -6.34
C GLY A 273 -3.64 23.20 -6.68
N TYR A 274 -3.31 23.27 -7.96
CA TYR A 274 -1.99 22.88 -8.46
C TYR A 274 -0.93 23.96 -8.24
N TYR A 275 0.33 23.50 -8.17
CA TYR A 275 1.51 24.34 -8.02
C TYR A 275 2.72 23.69 -8.68
N VAL A 276 3.74 24.49 -8.93
CA VAL A 276 5.08 24.00 -9.29
C VAL A 276 5.99 24.15 -8.08
N VAL A 277 6.75 23.10 -7.76
CA VAL A 277 7.86 23.16 -6.80
C VAL A 277 9.13 22.70 -7.52
N ALA A 278 10.20 23.44 -7.35
CA ALA A 278 11.49 23.07 -7.88
C ALA A 278 12.59 23.27 -6.86
N VAL A 279 13.65 22.47 -6.97
CA VAL A 279 14.92 22.67 -6.29
C VAL A 279 15.97 22.93 -7.36
N LEU A 280 16.64 24.07 -7.28
CA LEU A 280 17.53 24.59 -8.32
C LEU A 280 19.00 24.49 -7.89
N GLY A 281 19.88 24.22 -8.86
CA GLY A 281 21.32 24.35 -8.72
C GLY A 281 21.81 25.68 -9.32
N ALA A 282 21.95 26.71 -8.49
CA ALA A 282 22.34 28.03 -8.95
C ALA A 282 23.68 28.04 -9.73
N GLY A 283 23.68 28.69 -10.86
CA GLY A 283 24.88 28.80 -11.73
C GLY A 283 25.19 27.54 -12.53
N GLN A 284 24.42 26.48 -12.39
CA GLN A 284 24.56 25.25 -13.20
C GLN A 284 23.78 25.38 -14.51
N GLU A 285 24.34 24.89 -15.59
CA GLU A 285 23.74 25.01 -16.91
C GLU A 285 22.36 24.34 -17.02
N PRO A 286 22.08 23.15 -16.42
CA PRO A 286 20.75 22.59 -16.44
C PRO A 286 19.68 23.48 -15.80
N THR A 287 20.01 24.14 -14.70
CA THR A 287 19.13 25.12 -14.03
C THR A 287 18.95 26.37 -14.88
N ASN A 288 20.03 26.91 -15.43
CA ASN A 288 19.98 28.10 -16.29
C ASN A 288 19.10 27.86 -17.53
N HIS A 289 19.26 26.69 -18.15
CA HIS A 289 18.43 26.28 -19.28
C HIS A 289 16.94 26.21 -18.91
N ALA A 290 16.62 25.57 -17.78
CA ALA A 290 15.26 25.48 -17.27
C ALA A 290 14.64 26.87 -17.02
N LEU A 291 15.37 27.77 -16.40
CA LEU A 291 14.90 29.15 -16.13
C LEU A 291 14.68 29.95 -17.41
N ARG A 292 15.52 29.78 -18.41
CA ARG A 292 15.33 30.42 -19.76
C ARG A 292 14.08 29.89 -20.44
N ASP A 293 13.84 28.57 -20.38
CA ASP A 293 12.62 27.94 -20.93
C ASP A 293 11.35 28.49 -20.26
N ILE A 294 11.37 28.65 -18.96
CA ILE A 294 10.25 29.20 -18.19
C ILE A 294 10.05 30.69 -18.55
N ALA A 295 11.13 31.47 -18.62
CA ALA A 295 11.04 32.87 -19.00
C ALA A 295 10.48 33.07 -20.41
N ALA A 296 10.82 32.19 -21.35
CA ALA A 296 10.29 32.23 -22.71
C ALA A 296 8.78 32.01 -22.78
N LEU A 297 8.21 31.31 -21.81
CA LEU A 297 6.76 31.02 -21.68
C LEU A 297 6.09 31.79 -20.55
N SER A 298 6.70 32.91 -20.12
CA SER A 298 6.21 33.69 -18.98
C SER A 298 4.73 34.06 -19.09
N GLY A 299 4.28 34.48 -20.28
CA GLY A 299 2.88 34.83 -20.51
C GLY A 299 1.91 33.68 -20.27
N GLU A 300 2.30 32.46 -20.59
CA GLU A 300 1.49 31.27 -20.33
C GLU A 300 1.44 30.95 -18.84
N PHE A 301 2.54 31.06 -18.12
CA PHE A 301 2.57 30.90 -16.66
C PHE A 301 1.78 31.98 -15.93
N GLU A 302 1.87 33.23 -16.37
CA GLU A 302 1.05 34.33 -15.86
C GLU A 302 -0.44 34.08 -16.06
N LYS A 303 -0.82 33.59 -17.23
CA LYS A 303 -2.21 33.23 -17.55
C LYS A 303 -2.72 32.08 -16.67
N TRP A 304 -1.87 31.08 -16.41
CA TRP A 304 -2.21 30.00 -15.49
C TRP A 304 -2.42 30.54 -14.08
N GLY A 305 -1.63 31.54 -13.65
CA GLY A 305 -1.85 32.30 -12.42
C GLY A 305 -1.55 31.53 -11.13
N ARG A 306 -1.06 30.28 -11.21
CA ARG A 306 -0.73 29.47 -10.06
C ARG A 306 0.70 29.73 -9.60
N LYS A 307 0.95 29.54 -8.30
CA LYS A 307 2.27 29.77 -7.70
C LYS A 307 3.29 28.73 -8.13
N MET A 308 4.51 29.21 -8.29
CA MET A 308 5.71 28.42 -8.53
C MET A 308 6.71 28.69 -7.40
N VAL A 309 7.04 27.68 -6.63
CA VAL A 309 8.00 27.79 -5.52
C VAL A 309 9.34 27.23 -6.00
N LEU A 310 10.31 28.12 -6.22
CA LEU A 310 11.65 27.76 -6.64
C LEU A 310 12.62 27.85 -5.46
N LEU A 311 13.17 26.71 -5.07
CA LEU A 311 13.99 26.56 -3.89
C LEU A 311 15.46 26.37 -4.25
N PHE A 312 16.32 26.81 -3.36
CA PHE A 312 17.76 26.57 -3.42
C PHE A 312 18.20 25.73 -2.23
N PRO A 313 19.24 24.89 -2.37
CA PRO A 313 19.72 24.02 -1.30
C PRO A 313 20.22 24.77 -0.06
N SER A 314 20.70 26.01 -0.24
CA SER A 314 21.21 26.84 0.84
C SER A 314 21.13 28.34 0.47
N GLU A 315 21.28 29.18 1.47
CA GLU A 315 21.37 30.64 1.27
C GLU A 315 22.58 31.02 0.41
N GLU A 316 23.69 30.31 0.58
CA GLU A 316 24.89 30.50 -0.25
C GLU A 316 24.65 30.21 -1.74
N GLN A 317 23.87 29.16 -2.01
CA GLN A 317 23.44 28.83 -3.37
C GLN A 317 22.53 29.91 -3.94
N TYR A 318 21.61 30.43 -3.15
CA TYR A 318 20.71 31.52 -3.56
C TYR A 318 21.50 32.78 -3.94
N LYS A 319 22.55 33.14 -3.19
CA LYS A 319 23.41 34.27 -3.48
C LYS A 319 24.13 34.20 -4.85
N LYS A 320 24.28 32.99 -5.41
CA LYS A 320 24.83 32.78 -6.76
C LYS A 320 23.78 32.98 -7.86
N PHE A 321 22.49 32.99 -7.49
CA PHE A 321 21.43 33.24 -8.44
C PHE A 321 21.32 34.72 -8.78
N ARG A 322 21.28 35.02 -10.08
CA ARG A 322 21.18 36.38 -10.61
C ARG A 322 19.91 36.51 -11.46
N PRO A 323 18.80 37.05 -10.90
CA PRO A 323 17.55 37.19 -11.65
C PRO A 323 17.71 38.01 -12.95
N SER A 324 18.64 38.93 -12.96
CA SER A 324 18.92 39.76 -14.15
C SER A 324 19.42 38.99 -15.38
N GLU A 325 19.95 37.77 -15.18
CA GLU A 325 20.36 36.89 -16.26
C GLU A 325 19.14 36.17 -16.91
N PHE A 326 17.98 36.23 -16.28
CA PHE A 326 16.74 35.58 -16.72
C PHE A 326 15.61 36.59 -16.83
N PRO A 327 15.68 37.56 -17.76
CA PRO A 327 14.62 38.54 -17.90
C PRO A 327 13.33 37.90 -18.33
N GLY A 328 12.22 38.33 -17.73
CA GLY A 328 10.88 37.84 -18.04
C GLY A 328 10.44 36.61 -17.30
N LEU A 329 11.09 36.23 -16.20
CA LEU A 329 10.51 35.17 -15.31
C LEU A 329 9.11 35.55 -14.79
N PRO A 330 8.19 34.58 -14.67
CA PRO A 330 6.84 34.85 -14.19
C PRO A 330 6.79 35.51 -12.82
N SER A 331 5.86 36.42 -12.62
CA SER A 331 5.64 37.10 -11.33
C SER A 331 5.06 36.18 -10.25
N THR A 332 4.55 35.01 -10.66
CA THR A 332 3.99 34.01 -9.77
C THR A 332 5.04 33.18 -9.02
N ILE A 333 6.32 33.41 -9.29
CA ILE A 333 7.43 32.72 -8.63
C ILE A 333 7.66 33.27 -7.22
N THR A 334 7.80 32.36 -6.27
CA THR A 334 8.29 32.63 -4.91
C THR A 334 9.61 31.87 -4.74
N TYR A 335 10.64 32.56 -4.28
CA TYR A 335 11.96 31.96 -4.02
C TYR A 335 12.10 31.61 -2.54
N GLY A 336 12.84 30.56 -2.26
CA GLY A 336 13.11 30.12 -0.90
C GLY A 336 14.28 29.15 -0.80
N ILE A 337 14.52 28.74 0.44
CA ILE A 337 15.57 27.76 0.77
C ILE A 337 14.91 26.46 1.18
N ASP A 338 15.40 25.37 0.63
CA ASP A 338 15.09 24.01 1.07
C ASP A 338 16.01 23.66 2.25
N VAL A 339 15.51 23.90 3.45
CA VAL A 339 16.28 23.71 4.69
C VAL A 339 16.62 22.23 4.85
N ASP A 340 17.92 21.96 5.07
CA ASP A 340 18.48 20.61 5.23
C ASP A 340 18.21 19.66 4.04
N GLY A 341 17.85 20.18 2.88
CA GLY A 341 17.53 19.38 1.69
C GLY A 341 16.28 18.51 1.83
N ALA A 342 15.39 18.85 2.75
CA ALA A 342 14.24 18.02 3.07
C ALA A 342 13.27 17.81 1.90
N ILE A 343 12.96 18.88 1.15
CA ILE A 343 12.09 18.81 -0.03
C ILE A 343 12.77 18.07 -1.17
N GLN A 344 14.05 18.36 -1.44
CA GLN A 344 14.84 17.64 -2.42
C GLN A 344 14.84 16.13 -2.17
N LYS A 345 15.10 15.74 -0.92
CA LYS A 345 15.08 14.33 -0.50
C LYS A 345 13.70 13.71 -0.69
N GLN A 346 12.66 14.40 -0.26
CA GLN A 346 11.28 13.90 -0.39
C GLN A 346 10.89 13.68 -1.85
N ILE A 347 11.20 14.62 -2.75
CA ILE A 347 10.94 14.47 -4.19
C ILE A 347 11.69 13.25 -4.74
N ALA A 348 12.99 13.15 -4.43
CA ALA A 348 13.81 12.05 -4.92
C ALA A 348 13.29 10.67 -4.46
N GLU A 349 12.90 10.54 -3.21
CA GLU A 349 12.36 9.32 -2.64
C GLU A 349 10.95 9.00 -3.17
N SER A 350 10.04 9.96 -3.13
CA SER A 350 8.65 9.77 -3.56
C SER A 350 8.53 9.47 -5.04
N MET A 351 9.38 10.08 -5.86
CA MET A 351 9.40 9.89 -7.30
C MET A 351 10.41 8.83 -7.76
N LYS A 352 11.10 8.16 -6.81
CA LYS A 352 12.11 7.12 -7.08
C LYS A 352 13.16 7.57 -8.10
N LEU A 353 13.67 8.78 -7.91
CA LEU A 353 14.72 9.30 -8.78
C LEU A 353 16.04 8.57 -8.52
N PRO A 354 16.81 8.25 -9.57
CA PRO A 354 18.01 7.43 -9.43
C PRO A 354 19.15 8.10 -8.65
N ASN A 355 19.14 9.44 -8.60
CA ASN A 355 20.14 10.20 -7.86
C ASN A 355 19.51 11.44 -7.23
N SER A 356 19.55 11.51 -5.90
CA SER A 356 18.95 12.62 -5.14
C SER A 356 19.72 13.95 -5.24
N THR A 357 20.92 13.97 -5.85
CA THR A 357 21.79 15.15 -5.91
C THR A 357 21.74 15.91 -7.23
N ILE A 358 21.15 15.32 -8.28
CA ILE A 358 21.07 15.95 -9.60
C ILE A 358 19.99 17.03 -9.58
N LEU A 359 20.38 18.27 -9.87
CA LEU A 359 19.51 19.44 -9.98
C LEU A 359 19.47 19.97 -11.42
N PRO A 360 18.41 20.69 -11.82
CA PRO A 360 17.23 21.00 -11.04
C PRO A 360 16.26 19.81 -10.92
N MET A 361 15.41 19.82 -9.91
CA MET A 361 14.23 18.96 -9.79
C MET A 361 12.98 19.83 -9.92
N PHE A 362 12.03 19.41 -10.75
CA PHE A 362 10.73 20.05 -10.91
C PHE A 362 9.61 19.07 -10.69
N ILE A 363 8.58 19.47 -9.96
CA ILE A 363 7.31 18.76 -9.87
C ILE A 363 6.16 19.71 -10.12
N ILE A 364 5.04 19.15 -10.64
CA ILE A 364 3.72 19.76 -10.53
C ILE A 364 2.95 18.89 -9.56
N GLY A 365 2.49 19.50 -8.48
CA GLY A 365 1.72 18.83 -7.45
C GLY A 365 0.44 19.59 -7.12
N ASP A 366 -0.38 19.04 -6.27
CA ASP A 366 -1.59 19.69 -5.76
C ASP A 366 -1.75 19.57 -4.24
N THR A 367 -2.73 20.28 -3.72
CA THR A 367 -3.03 20.31 -2.29
C THR A 367 -3.61 19.01 -1.73
N PHE A 368 -3.88 18.03 -2.58
CA PHE A 368 -4.23 16.66 -2.19
C PHE A 368 -3.03 15.72 -2.23
N ASN A 369 -1.81 16.29 -2.25
CA ASN A 369 -0.54 15.58 -2.28
C ASN A 369 -0.32 14.73 -3.54
N ARG A 370 -1.02 15.01 -4.64
CA ARG A 370 -0.85 14.32 -5.91
C ARG A 370 0.22 15.00 -6.75
N VAL A 371 1.10 14.22 -7.38
CA VAL A 371 2.10 14.72 -8.35
C VAL A 371 1.71 14.24 -9.74
N VAL A 372 1.72 15.16 -10.69
CA VAL A 372 1.34 14.90 -12.10
C VAL A 372 2.49 15.12 -13.09
N PHE A 373 3.60 15.65 -12.63
CA PHE A 373 4.80 15.86 -13.42
C PHE A 373 6.05 15.81 -12.56
N VAL A 374 7.12 15.23 -13.10
CA VAL A 374 8.47 15.29 -12.52
C VAL A 374 9.51 15.42 -13.61
N SER A 375 10.55 16.22 -13.35
CA SER A 375 11.73 16.33 -14.17
C SER A 375 12.96 16.48 -13.30
N GLN A 376 14.07 15.91 -13.73
CA GLN A 376 15.35 15.99 -13.03
C GLN A 376 16.50 16.25 -14.01
N GLY A 377 17.39 17.14 -13.64
CA GLY A 377 18.58 17.46 -14.43
C GLY A 377 18.26 18.22 -15.71
N TYR A 378 19.10 18.05 -16.71
CA TYR A 378 18.94 18.70 -17.99
C TYR A 378 17.75 18.13 -18.76
N THR A 379 16.78 18.99 -19.06
CA THR A 379 15.56 18.60 -19.78
C THR A 379 15.32 19.57 -20.91
N ILE A 380 15.32 19.08 -22.15
CA ILE A 380 15.00 19.86 -23.34
C ILE A 380 13.53 20.23 -23.34
N GLY A 381 13.23 21.54 -23.49
CA GLY A 381 11.84 22.01 -23.57
C GLY A 381 11.07 21.85 -22.25
N LEU A 382 11.71 22.04 -21.10
CA LEU A 382 11.07 21.92 -19.79
C LEU A 382 9.83 22.82 -19.70
N GLY A 383 9.91 24.07 -20.12
CA GLY A 383 8.78 25.00 -20.10
C GLY A 383 7.58 24.49 -20.90
N GLU A 384 7.82 23.96 -22.09
CA GLU A 384 6.78 23.35 -22.93
C GLU A 384 6.19 22.10 -22.30
N GLN A 385 7.01 21.26 -21.67
CA GLN A 385 6.55 20.07 -20.97
C GLN A 385 5.66 20.43 -19.77
N LEU A 386 6.06 21.43 -18.97
CA LEU A 386 5.24 21.96 -17.89
C LEU A 386 3.89 22.45 -18.41
N MET A 387 3.91 23.29 -19.48
CA MET A 387 2.68 23.84 -20.05
C MET A 387 1.79 22.78 -20.66
N LYS A 388 2.33 21.74 -21.28
CA LYS A 388 1.54 20.62 -21.78
C LYS A 388 0.74 19.93 -20.68
N VAL A 389 1.36 19.70 -19.53
CA VAL A 389 0.70 19.13 -18.35
C VAL A 389 -0.33 20.13 -17.81
N ILE A 390 0.04 21.40 -17.64
CA ILE A 390 -0.83 22.46 -17.11
C ILE A 390 -2.09 22.61 -17.96
N HIS A 391 -2.00 22.54 -19.28
CA HIS A 391 -3.16 22.63 -20.17
C HIS A 391 -4.11 21.42 -20.06
N GLY A 392 -3.64 20.31 -19.52
CA GLY A 392 -4.43 19.11 -19.29
C GLY A 392 -5.08 19.04 -17.89
N LEU A 393 -4.83 20.04 -17.04
CA LEU A 393 -5.40 20.13 -15.69
C LEU A 393 -6.77 20.87 -15.70
#